data_b5932e624674b8ed7a466846b9dcceed
#
_entry.id   b5932e624674b8ed7a466846b9dcceed
#
_cell.length_a   1.000
_cell.length_b   1.000
_cell.length_c   1.000
_cell.angle_alpha   90.00
_cell.angle_beta   90.00
_cell.angle_gamma   90.00
#
_symmetry.space_group_name_H-M   'P 1'
#
loop_
_entity.id
_entity.type
_entity.pdbx_description
1 polymer ?
#
loop_
_entity_poly.entity_id
_entity_poly.type
_entity_poly.pdbx_seq_one_letter_code
_entity_poly.pdbx_strand_id
1 'polypeptide(L)'
;MSRNGEVRIACFLIMPNSPKSASTKQHKFKVKLFGAPGMEVAAFKPPFDVVEVFQRKGRVPVKGTLNGFPFRSSLMNMGDGHMMVVNAQMRAGGKCKVGDTVSVVMELDTEKRTVEVPAYLKKIIAADPANKEAWNKLAFTHQKEHVRAIEEAKRPETREKRIAAMLEMLRNKKK
;
A
#
# COMPACT_ATOMS: atom_id res chain seq x y z
N MET A 1 38.75 15.77 -51.39
CA MET A 1 38.46 14.41 -51.00
C MET A 1 38.02 14.42 -49.54
N SER A 2 36.71 14.44 -49.36
CA SER A 2 36.03 14.57 -48.09
C SER A 2 35.81 13.20 -47.49
N ARG A 3 36.05 13.01 -46.19
CA ARG A 3 35.57 11.88 -45.43
C ARG A 3 34.74 12.40 -44.27
N ASN A 4 33.43 12.23 -44.41
CA ASN A 4 32.43 12.42 -43.37
C ASN A 4 32.60 11.37 -42.28
N GLY A 5 32.91 11.82 -41.09
CA GLY A 5 32.84 10.99 -39.88
C GLY A 5 31.45 11.13 -39.23
N GLU A 6 30.62 10.12 -39.43
CA GLU A 6 29.35 9.99 -38.68
C GLU A 6 29.60 9.64 -37.24
N VAL A 7 29.33 10.56 -36.34
CA VAL A 7 29.31 10.32 -34.90
C VAL A 7 27.98 9.66 -34.56
N ARG A 8 27.98 8.33 -34.42
CA ARG A 8 26.85 7.56 -33.85
C ARG A 8 26.74 7.88 -32.36
N ILE A 9 25.78 8.72 -32.01
CA ILE A 9 25.35 8.93 -30.62
C ILE A 9 24.57 7.68 -30.22
N ALA A 10 25.23 6.80 -29.48
CA ALA A 10 24.57 5.68 -28.81
C ALA A 10 23.69 6.24 -27.69
N CYS A 11 22.40 6.28 -27.95
CA CYS A 11 21.39 6.60 -26.94
C CYS A 11 21.32 5.45 -25.93
N PHE A 12 22.06 5.57 -24.83
CA PHE A 12 22.04 4.60 -23.74
C PHE A 12 20.74 4.83 -22.95
N LEU A 13 19.69 4.11 -23.32
CA LEU A 13 18.46 4.02 -22.55
C LEU A 13 18.78 3.40 -21.19
N ILE A 14 18.94 4.25 -20.18
CA ILE A 14 18.96 3.85 -18.77
C ILE A 14 17.56 3.36 -18.44
N MET A 15 17.34 2.07 -18.52
CA MET A 15 16.16 1.44 -17.94
C MET A 15 16.23 1.60 -16.41
N PRO A 16 15.16 2.09 -15.77
CA PRO A 16 15.15 2.15 -14.32
C PRO A 16 15.23 0.72 -13.77
N ASN A 17 16.25 0.50 -12.96
CA ASN A 17 16.55 -0.73 -12.28
C ASN A 17 15.38 -1.09 -11.36
N SER A 18 14.45 -1.91 -11.82
CA SER A 18 13.39 -2.48 -10.99
C SER A 18 14.05 -3.36 -9.93
N PRO A 19 13.82 -3.15 -8.64
CA PRO A 19 14.36 -4.03 -7.61
C PRO A 19 13.86 -5.44 -7.89
N LYS A 20 14.78 -6.39 -8.00
CA LYS A 20 14.51 -7.82 -8.16
C LYS A 20 13.54 -8.25 -7.07
N SER A 21 12.27 -8.41 -7.42
CA SER A 21 11.24 -9.02 -6.60
C SER A 21 11.74 -10.44 -6.26
N ALA A 22 12.02 -10.68 -5.00
CA ALA A 22 12.16 -12.04 -4.51
C ALA A 22 10.92 -12.80 -4.97
N SER A 23 11.10 -13.93 -5.66
CA SER A 23 10.03 -14.75 -6.25
C SER A 23 9.07 -15.23 -5.15
N THR A 24 8.14 -14.40 -4.79
CA THR A 24 7.06 -14.75 -3.87
C THR A 24 6.05 -15.58 -4.67
N LYS A 25 5.85 -16.83 -4.26
CA LYS A 25 4.94 -17.76 -4.94
C LYS A 25 3.54 -17.14 -5.06
N GLN A 26 3.06 -16.97 -6.29
CA GLN A 26 1.72 -16.44 -6.56
C GLN A 26 0.69 -17.56 -6.47
N HIS A 27 -0.39 -17.30 -5.76
CA HIS A 27 -1.53 -18.21 -5.61
C HIS A 27 -2.70 -17.67 -6.42
N LYS A 28 -3.17 -18.45 -7.40
CA LYS A 28 -4.31 -18.12 -8.27
C LYS A 28 -5.47 -19.03 -7.92
N PHE A 29 -6.62 -18.45 -7.60
CA PHE A 29 -7.83 -19.19 -7.25
C PHE A 29 -9.10 -18.40 -7.57
N LYS A 30 -10.24 -19.10 -7.60
CA LYS A 30 -11.56 -18.49 -7.66
C LYS A 30 -12.27 -18.69 -6.33
N VAL A 31 -12.97 -17.68 -5.86
CA VAL A 31 -13.65 -17.71 -4.57
C VAL A 31 -14.92 -16.88 -4.61
N LYS A 32 -15.96 -17.34 -3.91
CA LYS A 32 -17.21 -16.60 -3.76
C LYS A 32 -17.08 -15.56 -2.67
N LEU A 33 -17.49 -14.34 -2.96
CA LEU A 33 -17.56 -13.27 -1.97
C LEU A 33 -18.76 -13.48 -1.07
N PHE A 34 -18.56 -13.42 0.23
CA PHE A 34 -19.63 -13.40 1.23
C PHE A 34 -19.64 -12.07 1.98
N GLY A 35 -20.76 -11.74 2.59
CA GLY A 35 -20.93 -10.52 3.40
C GLY A 35 -21.99 -10.76 4.46
N ALA A 36 -21.97 -9.94 5.51
CA ALA A 36 -23.02 -9.95 6.50
C ALA A 36 -24.31 -9.32 5.92
N PRO A 37 -25.49 -9.86 6.24
CA PRO A 37 -26.77 -9.27 5.83
C PRO A 37 -26.85 -7.79 6.29
N GLY A 38 -27.20 -6.89 5.35
CA GLY A 38 -27.33 -5.47 5.64
C GLY A 38 -26.01 -4.67 5.70
N MET A 39 -24.85 -5.29 5.54
CA MET A 39 -23.56 -4.60 5.43
C MET A 39 -23.04 -4.62 4.02
N GLU A 40 -22.59 -3.49 3.50
CA GLU A 40 -21.85 -3.40 2.23
C GLU A 40 -20.41 -3.89 2.31
N VAL A 41 -20.15 -4.85 3.19
CA VAL A 41 -18.81 -5.41 3.38
C VAL A 41 -18.76 -6.78 2.72
N ALA A 42 -17.91 -6.90 1.71
CA ALA A 42 -17.60 -8.18 1.07
C ALA A 42 -16.31 -8.75 1.67
N ALA A 43 -16.25 -10.05 1.84
CA ALA A 43 -15.06 -10.75 2.30
C ALA A 43 -14.95 -12.10 1.59
N PHE A 44 -13.76 -12.71 1.63
CA PHE A 44 -13.56 -14.08 1.21
C PHE A 44 -12.55 -14.81 2.11
N LYS A 45 -12.67 -16.14 2.17
CA LYS A 45 -11.67 -17.04 2.77
C LYS A 45 -10.85 -17.66 1.63
N PRO A 46 -9.50 -17.62 1.66
CA PRO A 46 -8.69 -18.37 0.69
C PRO A 46 -9.01 -19.87 0.78
N PRO A 47 -8.96 -20.62 -0.36
CA PRO A 47 -9.24 -22.06 -0.38
C PRO A 47 -8.05 -22.91 0.09
N PHE A 48 -7.12 -22.33 0.84
CA PHE A 48 -5.93 -22.99 1.37
C PHE A 48 -5.60 -22.47 2.78
N ASP A 49 -4.83 -23.23 3.52
CA ASP A 49 -4.36 -22.80 4.85
C ASP A 49 -3.29 -21.70 4.69
N VAL A 50 -3.63 -20.52 5.18
CA VAL A 50 -2.77 -19.32 5.10
C VAL A 50 -1.53 -19.46 5.98
N VAL A 51 -1.64 -20.18 7.12
CA VAL A 51 -0.51 -20.40 8.01
C VAL A 51 0.49 -21.36 7.39
N GLU A 52 0.01 -22.40 6.74
CA GLU A 52 0.86 -23.37 6.05
C GLU A 52 1.57 -22.72 4.84
N VAL A 53 0.82 -21.98 4.03
CA VAL A 53 1.32 -21.38 2.77
C VAL A 53 2.27 -20.22 3.01
N PHE A 54 1.93 -19.29 3.91
CA PHE A 54 2.71 -18.08 4.15
C PHE A 54 3.60 -18.14 5.39
N GLN A 55 3.59 -19.25 6.14
CA GLN A 55 4.38 -19.45 7.36
C GLN A 55 4.18 -18.33 8.39
N ARG A 56 2.96 -17.76 8.47
CA ARG A 56 2.61 -16.66 9.36
C ARG A 56 1.28 -16.89 10.04
N LYS A 57 1.28 -16.76 11.37
CA LYS A 57 0.08 -16.71 12.20
C LYS A 57 -0.42 -15.27 12.31
N GLY A 58 -1.70 -15.04 12.50
CA GLY A 58 -2.26 -13.71 12.69
C GLY A 58 -2.42 -12.92 11.38
N ARG A 59 -2.07 -11.62 11.38
CA ARG A 59 -2.25 -10.74 10.21
C ARG A 59 -1.17 -10.99 9.16
N VAL A 60 -1.57 -11.40 7.96
CA VAL A 60 -0.66 -11.67 6.84
C VAL A 60 -0.85 -10.60 5.76
N PRO A 61 0.14 -9.72 5.52
CA PRO A 61 0.07 -8.73 4.46
C PRO A 61 0.16 -9.42 3.09
N VAL A 62 -0.73 -9.05 2.18
CA VAL A 62 -0.82 -9.61 0.82
C VAL A 62 -1.04 -8.53 -0.22
N LYS A 63 -0.52 -8.78 -1.42
CA LYS A 63 -0.77 -7.98 -2.62
C LYS A 63 -1.17 -8.88 -3.78
N GLY A 64 -1.84 -8.32 -4.78
CA GLY A 64 -2.26 -9.10 -5.93
C GLY A 64 -3.34 -8.42 -6.76
N THR A 65 -4.16 -9.21 -7.44
CA THR A 65 -5.27 -8.71 -8.24
C THR A 65 -6.57 -9.46 -7.94
N LEU A 66 -7.69 -8.74 -7.99
CA LEU A 66 -9.05 -9.25 -7.87
C LEU A 66 -9.79 -8.91 -9.16
N ASN A 67 -10.16 -9.91 -9.96
CA ASN A 67 -10.66 -9.74 -11.32
C ASN A 67 -9.78 -8.82 -12.19
N GLY A 68 -8.45 -8.87 -12.00
CA GLY A 68 -7.49 -7.99 -12.68
C GLY A 68 -7.25 -6.63 -12.00
N PHE A 69 -8.09 -6.20 -11.08
CA PHE A 69 -7.88 -4.95 -10.34
C PHE A 69 -6.84 -5.14 -9.24
N PRO A 70 -5.77 -4.33 -9.19
CA PRO A 70 -4.69 -4.49 -8.23
C PRO A 70 -5.15 -4.13 -6.81
N PHE A 71 -4.68 -4.91 -5.83
CA PHE A 71 -4.91 -4.62 -4.43
C PHE A 71 -3.66 -4.85 -3.57
N ARG A 72 -3.63 -4.15 -2.45
CA ARG A 72 -2.68 -4.35 -1.37
C ARG A 72 -3.43 -4.32 -0.04
N SER A 73 -3.54 -5.47 0.61
CA SER A 73 -4.40 -5.68 1.77
C SER A 73 -3.74 -6.59 2.82
N SER A 74 -4.52 -7.19 3.68
CA SER A 74 -4.05 -8.18 4.65
C SER A 74 -5.13 -9.24 4.87
N LEU A 75 -4.70 -10.46 5.01
CA LEU A 75 -5.50 -11.53 5.57
C LEU A 75 -5.49 -11.41 7.10
N MET A 76 -6.63 -11.56 7.74
CA MET A 76 -6.80 -11.48 9.18
C MET A 76 -7.39 -12.79 9.68
N ASN A 77 -6.83 -13.33 10.76
CA ASN A 77 -7.41 -14.49 11.43
C ASN A 77 -8.62 -14.03 12.26
N MET A 78 -9.77 -14.61 11.99
CA MET A 78 -11.04 -14.29 12.66
C MET A 78 -11.59 -15.45 13.50
N GLY A 79 -10.70 -16.34 13.96
CA GLY A 79 -11.05 -17.54 14.74
C GLY A 79 -11.22 -18.78 13.86
N ASP A 80 -12.06 -18.70 12.87
CA ASP A 80 -12.38 -19.73 11.85
C ASP A 80 -11.42 -19.77 10.66
N GLY A 81 -10.21 -19.27 10.81
CA GLY A 81 -9.23 -19.14 9.74
C GLY A 81 -9.08 -17.71 9.21
N HIS A 82 -8.24 -17.58 8.21
CA HIS A 82 -7.92 -16.28 7.64
C HIS A 82 -8.97 -15.86 6.62
N MET A 83 -9.34 -14.57 6.68
CA MET A 83 -10.19 -13.94 5.67
C MET A 83 -9.64 -12.60 5.23
N MET A 84 -10.03 -12.16 4.06
CA MET A 84 -9.72 -10.83 3.52
C MET A 84 -11.00 -10.05 3.27
N VAL A 85 -11.04 -8.82 3.77
CA VAL A 85 -12.11 -7.87 3.48
C VAL A 85 -11.83 -7.22 2.13
N VAL A 86 -12.85 -7.19 1.27
CA VAL A 86 -12.85 -6.52 -0.03
C VAL A 86 -13.54 -5.17 0.13
N ASN A 87 -12.75 -4.11 0.17
CA ASN A 87 -13.26 -2.75 0.36
C ASN A 87 -14.02 -2.22 -0.88
N ALA A 88 -14.67 -1.07 -0.74
CA ALA A 88 -15.46 -0.46 -1.82
C ALA A 88 -14.65 -0.20 -3.10
N GLN A 89 -13.40 0.28 -2.97
CA GLN A 89 -12.51 0.53 -4.11
C GLN A 89 -12.18 -0.75 -4.87
N MET A 90 -11.87 -1.85 -4.16
CA MET A 90 -11.61 -3.15 -4.77
C MET A 90 -12.85 -3.72 -5.45
N ARG A 91 -14.04 -3.54 -4.85
CA ARG A 91 -15.32 -3.97 -5.42
C ARG A 91 -15.63 -3.20 -6.71
N ALA A 92 -15.48 -1.89 -6.68
CA ALA A 92 -15.69 -1.03 -7.86
C ALA A 92 -14.70 -1.35 -8.98
N GLY A 93 -13.41 -1.46 -8.67
CA GLY A 93 -12.36 -1.76 -9.66
C GLY A 93 -12.45 -3.18 -10.21
N GLY A 94 -12.75 -4.17 -9.36
CA GLY A 94 -12.96 -5.57 -9.75
C GLY A 94 -14.36 -5.86 -10.30
N LYS A 95 -15.24 -4.86 -10.37
CA LYS A 95 -16.64 -4.97 -10.85
C LYS A 95 -17.38 -6.14 -10.22
N CYS A 96 -17.33 -6.24 -8.90
CA CYS A 96 -17.90 -7.35 -8.15
C CYS A 96 -18.68 -6.90 -6.91
N LYS A 97 -19.60 -7.72 -6.47
CA LYS A 97 -20.47 -7.54 -5.31
C LYS A 97 -20.51 -8.80 -4.44
N VAL A 98 -21.13 -8.69 -3.29
CA VAL A 98 -21.40 -9.85 -2.42
C VAL A 98 -22.18 -10.91 -3.18
N GLY A 99 -21.76 -12.17 -3.07
CA GLY A 99 -22.34 -13.30 -3.77
C GLY A 99 -21.65 -13.68 -5.09
N ASP A 100 -20.85 -12.76 -5.67
CA ASP A 100 -20.14 -13.04 -6.92
C ASP A 100 -18.91 -13.95 -6.68
N THR A 101 -18.60 -14.74 -7.72
CA THR A 101 -17.35 -15.50 -7.77
C THR A 101 -16.29 -14.67 -8.46
N VAL A 102 -15.18 -14.41 -7.77
CA VAL A 102 -14.07 -13.59 -8.25
C VAL A 102 -12.80 -14.41 -8.46
N SER A 103 -12.02 -14.01 -9.46
CA SER A 103 -10.67 -14.53 -9.67
C SER A 103 -9.66 -13.72 -8.87
N VAL A 104 -8.93 -14.39 -7.99
CA VAL A 104 -7.91 -13.75 -7.14
C VAL A 104 -6.54 -14.29 -7.51
N VAL A 105 -5.60 -13.38 -7.72
CA VAL A 105 -4.17 -13.68 -7.74
C VAL A 105 -3.57 -13.00 -6.54
N MET A 106 -2.88 -13.75 -5.68
CA MET A 106 -2.39 -13.26 -4.41
C MET A 106 -0.97 -13.73 -4.15
N GLU A 107 -0.16 -12.87 -3.57
CA GLU A 107 1.18 -13.19 -3.08
C GLU A 107 1.44 -12.48 -1.75
N LEU A 108 2.44 -12.97 -1.00
CA LEU A 108 2.87 -12.33 0.24
C LEU A 108 3.44 -10.95 -0.05
N ASP A 109 2.96 -9.93 0.64
CA ASP A 109 3.51 -8.58 0.57
C ASP A 109 4.68 -8.45 1.57
N THR A 110 5.89 -8.60 1.07
CA THR A 110 7.13 -8.45 1.84
C THR A 110 7.68 -7.02 1.79
N GLU A 111 7.10 -6.16 0.96
CA GLU A 111 7.57 -4.79 0.80
C GLU A 111 7.16 -3.93 2.00
N LYS A 112 8.10 -3.17 2.51
CA LYS A 112 7.81 -2.17 3.54
C LYS A 112 6.84 -1.13 2.97
N ARG A 113 5.70 -0.97 3.63
CA ARG A 113 4.73 0.06 3.24
C ARG A 113 5.31 1.43 3.50
N THR A 114 5.40 2.25 2.46
CA THR A 114 5.82 3.65 2.54
C THR A 114 4.64 4.55 2.23
N VAL A 115 4.56 5.69 2.89
CA VAL A 115 3.57 6.72 2.60
C VAL A 115 4.14 7.66 1.55
N GLU A 116 3.37 7.94 0.50
CA GLU A 116 3.70 9.03 -0.41
C GLU A 116 3.45 10.36 0.32
N VAL A 117 4.54 10.98 0.74
CA VAL A 117 4.49 12.28 1.40
C VAL A 117 4.66 13.36 0.33
N PRO A 118 3.75 14.35 0.23
CA PRO A 118 3.90 15.46 -0.71
C PRO A 118 5.24 16.19 -0.58
N ALA A 119 5.76 16.71 -1.68
CA ALA A 119 7.10 17.31 -1.73
C ALA A 119 7.26 18.48 -0.75
N TYR A 120 6.23 19.32 -0.60
CA TYR A 120 6.25 20.41 0.36
C TYR A 120 6.35 19.93 1.80
N LEU A 121 5.60 18.88 2.15
CA LEU A 121 5.60 18.31 3.50
C LEU A 121 6.92 17.59 3.81
N LYS A 122 7.52 16.93 2.81
CA LYS A 122 8.87 16.36 2.92
C LYS A 122 9.91 17.44 3.27
N LYS A 123 9.83 18.61 2.62
CA LYS A 123 10.73 19.75 2.91
C LYS A 123 10.55 20.25 4.34
N ILE A 124 9.33 20.40 4.81
CA ILE A 124 9.02 20.85 6.17
C ILE A 124 9.54 19.85 7.21
N ILE A 125 9.32 18.56 7.02
CA ILE A 125 9.80 17.52 7.93
C ILE A 125 11.34 17.46 7.92
N ALA A 126 11.97 17.63 6.75
CA ALA A 126 13.42 17.56 6.59
C ALA A 126 14.16 18.81 7.06
N ALA A 127 13.47 19.93 7.29
CA ALA A 127 14.06 21.17 7.79
C ALA A 127 14.70 20.99 9.19
N ASP A 128 14.21 20.05 9.98
CA ASP A 128 14.77 19.65 11.26
C ASP A 128 15.13 18.15 11.24
N PRO A 129 16.41 17.79 11.38
CA PRO A 129 16.86 16.40 11.41
C PRO A 129 16.15 15.55 12.47
N ALA A 130 15.82 16.14 13.63
CA ALA A 130 15.10 15.47 14.69
C ALA A 130 13.66 15.11 14.30
N ASN A 131 12.98 15.99 13.59
CA ASN A 131 11.63 15.73 13.06
C ASN A 131 11.67 14.63 11.99
N LYS A 132 12.70 14.62 11.13
CA LYS A 132 12.90 13.58 10.11
C LYS A 132 13.10 12.21 10.74
N GLU A 133 13.92 12.13 11.79
CA GLU A 133 14.17 10.89 12.51
C GLU A 133 12.89 10.38 13.21
N ALA A 134 12.19 11.26 13.92
CA ALA A 134 10.92 10.93 14.59
C ALA A 134 9.86 10.49 13.59
N TRP A 135 9.76 11.16 12.43
CA TRP A 135 8.87 10.76 11.34
C TRP A 135 9.17 9.34 10.82
N ASN A 136 10.43 9.01 10.61
CA ASN A 136 10.84 7.69 10.13
C ASN A 136 10.56 6.56 11.15
N LYS A 137 10.51 6.89 12.44
CA LYS A 137 10.13 5.97 13.53
C LYS A 137 8.63 5.78 13.67
N LEU A 138 7.80 6.63 13.04
CA LEU A 138 6.35 6.45 13.06
C LEU A 138 5.92 5.21 12.29
N ALA A 139 4.91 4.51 12.82
CA ALA A 139 4.25 3.45 12.09
C ALA A 139 3.58 3.99 10.81
N PHE A 140 3.55 3.18 9.76
CA PHE A 140 2.93 3.52 8.48
C PHE A 140 1.52 4.13 8.62
N THR A 141 0.69 3.57 9.50
CA THR A 141 -0.67 4.06 9.72
C THR A 141 -0.68 5.50 10.19
N HIS A 142 0.15 5.84 11.18
CA HIS A 142 0.24 7.21 11.69
C HIS A 142 0.78 8.19 10.65
N GLN A 143 1.82 7.79 9.89
CA GLN A 143 2.32 8.61 8.79
C GLN A 143 1.20 8.88 7.77
N LYS A 144 0.44 7.85 7.38
CA LYS A 144 -0.67 7.96 6.44
C LYS A 144 -1.79 8.86 6.95
N GLU A 145 -2.16 8.74 8.24
CA GLU A 145 -3.19 9.56 8.87
C GLU A 145 -2.80 11.04 8.89
N HIS A 146 -1.56 11.36 9.24
CA HIS A 146 -1.06 12.73 9.22
C HIS A 146 -1.07 13.34 7.81
N VAL A 147 -0.54 12.62 6.82
CA VAL A 147 -0.56 13.09 5.42
C VAL A 147 -1.98 13.30 4.96
N ARG A 148 -2.86 12.33 5.18
CA ARG A 148 -4.27 12.41 4.81
C ARG A 148 -4.97 13.60 5.47
N ALA A 149 -4.82 13.77 6.78
CA ALA A 149 -5.42 14.87 7.51
C ALA A 149 -4.99 16.25 6.99
N ILE A 150 -3.71 16.38 6.60
CA ILE A 150 -3.15 17.63 6.04
C ILE A 150 -3.71 17.85 4.63
N GLU A 151 -3.76 16.82 3.79
CA GLU A 151 -4.26 16.91 2.40
C GLU A 151 -5.77 17.18 2.32
N GLU A 152 -6.57 16.60 3.22
CA GLU A 152 -8.01 16.83 3.31
C GLU A 152 -8.37 18.24 3.83
N ALA A 153 -7.41 19.01 4.31
CA ALA A 153 -7.65 20.38 4.78
C ALA A 153 -7.94 21.32 3.60
N LYS A 154 -9.22 21.72 3.46
CA LYS A 154 -9.66 22.62 2.37
C LYS A 154 -9.17 24.06 2.56
N ARG A 155 -9.02 24.52 3.83
CA ARG A 155 -8.56 25.88 4.15
C ARG A 155 -7.07 25.89 4.46
N PRO A 156 -6.29 26.84 3.93
CA PRO A 156 -4.86 26.94 4.16
C PRO A 156 -4.51 27.04 5.66
N GLU A 157 -5.24 27.85 6.40
CA GLU A 157 -5.08 28.00 7.87
C GLU A 157 -5.24 26.67 8.63
N THR A 158 -6.20 25.83 8.20
CA THR A 158 -6.42 24.51 8.80
C THR A 158 -5.25 23.57 8.47
N ARG A 159 -4.71 23.67 7.26
CA ARG A 159 -3.55 22.89 6.81
C ARG A 159 -2.32 23.25 7.65
N GLU A 160 -2.05 24.53 7.82
CA GLU A 160 -0.93 25.03 8.65
C GLU A 160 -1.05 24.58 10.11
N LYS A 161 -2.24 24.70 10.72
CA LYS A 161 -2.49 24.21 12.09
C LYS A 161 -2.22 22.71 12.22
N ARG A 162 -2.62 21.90 11.23
CA ARG A 162 -2.37 20.44 11.24
C ARG A 162 -0.90 20.11 11.06
N ILE A 163 -0.17 20.86 10.23
CA ILE A 163 1.28 20.73 10.07
C ILE A 163 1.98 21.08 11.40
N ALA A 164 1.63 22.19 12.04
CA ALA A 164 2.21 22.61 13.31
C ALA A 164 1.96 21.55 14.40
N ALA A 165 0.73 21.06 14.55
CA ALA A 165 0.39 20.00 15.50
C ALA A 165 1.17 18.70 15.25
N MET A 166 1.35 18.31 13.99
CA MET A 166 2.18 17.16 13.63
C MET A 166 3.65 17.37 14.06
N LEU A 167 4.24 18.53 13.77
CA LEU A 167 5.62 18.82 14.14
C LEU A 167 5.81 18.85 15.66
N GLU A 168 4.85 19.39 16.39
CA GLU A 168 4.86 19.38 17.86
C GLU A 168 4.80 17.94 18.40
N MET A 169 3.93 17.10 17.86
CA MET A 169 3.85 15.69 18.22
C MET A 169 5.17 14.96 17.93
N LEU A 170 5.85 15.24 16.80
CA LEU A 170 7.14 14.66 16.48
C LEU A 170 8.23 15.05 17.49
N ARG A 171 8.22 16.31 18.00
CA ARG A 171 9.11 16.79 19.03
C ARG A 171 8.85 16.13 20.38
N ASN A 172 7.57 15.96 20.76
CA ASN A 172 7.17 15.38 22.04
C ASN A 172 7.44 13.85 22.13
N LYS A 173 7.48 13.13 21.03
CA LYS A 173 7.87 11.70 20.98
C LYS A 173 9.37 11.46 21.20
N LYS A 174 10.15 12.49 21.45
CA LYS A 174 11.59 12.42 21.70
C LYS A 174 11.93 12.16 23.18
N LYS A 175 10.94 12.14 24.07
CA LYS A 175 11.10 11.81 25.50
C LYS A 175 10.87 10.34 25.78
#